data_5dba05a636ddd75de5413383ab12f392
#
_entry.id   5dba05a636ddd75de5413383ab12f392
#
_cell.length_a   1.000
_cell.length_b   1.000
_cell.length_c   1.000
_cell.angle_alpha   90.00
_cell.angle_beta   90.00
_cell.angle_gamma   90.00
#
_symmetry.space_group_name_H-M   'P 1'
#
loop_
_entity.id
_entity.type
_entity.pdbx_description
1 polymer ?
#
loop_
_entity_poly.entity_id
_entity_poly.type
_entity_poly.pdbx_seq_one_letter_code
_entity_poly.pdbx_strand_id
1 'polypeptide(L)'
;TYQSYLPNEEVKLVALPLNQSSQWWGSNIVYVQNNAATGYENMLRMVPELTTKGAAVSFTAPYNGTIEITMNDGCVKSHTYNNHRSKFLMLKNGETMEGYPVSLGDGTTASSNVYTFKPMTLNVQKGDTITFAILRNADNQSGTSYISPVIAYTELDGTQLAFNASN
;
A
#
# COMPACT_ATOMS: atom_id res chain seq x y z
N THR A 1 -0.69 10.70 -3.77
CA THR A 1 -1.00 11.30 -2.46
C THR A 1 -0.90 10.24 -1.37
N TYR A 2 -0.11 10.49 -0.33
CA TYR A 2 0.08 9.58 0.80
C TYR A 2 -0.83 10.00 1.94
N GLN A 3 -1.56 9.05 2.54
CA GLN A 3 -2.65 9.33 3.48
C GLN A 3 -2.65 8.33 4.63
N SER A 4 -3.20 8.71 5.78
CA SER A 4 -3.50 7.78 6.87
C SER A 4 -4.94 7.28 6.75
N TYR A 5 -5.19 6.07 7.19
CA TYR A 5 -6.47 5.37 7.12
C TYR A 5 -7.03 5.04 8.52
N LEU A 6 -8.30 5.29 8.72
CA LEU A 6 -9.02 5.01 9.98
C LEU A 6 -10.13 3.98 9.71
N PRO A 7 -9.98 2.70 10.15
CA PRO A 7 -10.83 1.61 9.68
C PRO A 7 -12.16 1.40 10.41
N ASN A 8 -12.42 2.06 11.52
CA ASN A 8 -13.62 1.80 12.34
C ASN A 8 -14.76 2.81 12.14
N GLU A 9 -14.56 3.76 11.24
CA GLU A 9 -15.55 4.75 10.85
C GLU A 9 -15.66 4.74 9.34
N GLU A 10 -16.47 5.61 8.78
CA GLU A 10 -16.37 5.92 7.36
C GLU A 10 -14.90 6.16 6.99
N VAL A 11 -14.40 5.42 5.99
CA VAL A 11 -12.98 5.47 5.59
C VAL A 11 -12.59 6.91 5.33
N LYS A 12 -11.82 7.47 6.24
CA LYS A 12 -11.34 8.85 6.15
C LYS A 12 -9.88 8.86 5.76
N LEU A 13 -9.59 9.30 4.57
CA LEU A 13 -8.23 9.51 4.10
C LEU A 13 -7.81 10.95 4.43
N VAL A 14 -6.70 11.09 5.15
CA VAL A 14 -6.12 12.39 5.50
C VAL A 14 -4.77 12.52 4.83
N ALA A 15 -4.57 13.59 4.06
CA ALA A 15 -3.31 13.86 3.39
C ALA A 15 -2.18 14.04 4.41
N LEU A 16 -1.07 13.37 4.20
CA LEU A 16 0.13 13.49 5.02
C LEU A 16 1.06 14.56 4.44
N PRO A 17 1.54 15.51 5.24
CA PRO A 17 2.53 16.49 4.79
C PRO A 17 3.87 15.79 4.54
N LEU A 18 4.58 16.22 3.50
CA LEU A 18 5.95 15.79 3.25
C LEU A 18 6.90 16.56 4.19
N ASN A 19 7.69 15.82 4.94
CA ASN A 19 8.83 16.38 5.64
C ASN A 19 10.04 16.38 4.69
N GLN A 20 10.41 17.56 4.18
CA GLN A 20 11.45 17.69 3.17
C GLN A 20 12.86 17.29 3.66
N SER A 21 13.14 17.44 4.96
CA SER A 21 14.45 17.09 5.51
C SER A 21 14.67 15.59 5.69
N SER A 22 13.62 14.84 5.98
CA SER A 22 13.68 13.40 6.23
C SER A 22 13.12 12.55 5.08
N GLN A 23 12.49 13.18 4.09
CA GLN A 23 11.79 12.53 2.98
C GLN A 23 10.65 11.58 3.41
N TRP A 24 10.11 11.80 4.61
CA TRP A 24 8.95 11.09 5.11
C TRP A 24 7.66 11.89 4.91
N TRP A 25 6.55 11.18 4.66
CA TRP A 25 5.22 11.76 4.74
C TRP A 25 4.62 11.50 6.12
N GLY A 26 4.10 12.55 6.74
CA GLY A 26 3.64 12.52 8.12
C GLY A 26 4.80 12.38 9.11
N SER A 27 4.50 11.98 10.33
CA SER A 27 5.50 11.69 11.36
C SER A 27 6.06 10.28 11.16
N ASN A 28 6.88 10.06 10.13
CA ASN A 28 7.51 8.79 9.79
C ASN A 28 6.52 7.67 9.38
N ILE A 29 5.45 8.01 8.67
CA ILE A 29 4.39 7.04 8.32
C ILE A 29 4.65 6.37 6.97
N VAL A 30 5.05 7.12 5.94
CA VAL A 30 5.35 6.58 4.61
C VAL A 30 6.63 7.18 4.06
N TYR A 31 7.49 6.36 3.44
CA TYR A 31 8.64 6.86 2.67
C TYR A 31 9.11 5.82 1.64
N VAL A 32 9.89 6.26 0.64
CA VAL A 32 10.54 5.38 -0.34
C VAL A 32 11.81 4.80 0.26
N GLN A 33 11.89 3.46 0.31
CA GLN A 33 13.06 2.75 0.83
C GLN A 33 14.10 2.59 -0.27
N ASN A 34 15.25 3.26 -0.11
CA ASN A 34 16.34 3.22 -1.11
C ASN A 34 17.56 2.41 -0.66
N ASN A 35 17.48 1.69 0.45
CA ASN A 35 18.64 0.96 0.98
C ASN A 35 18.72 -0.47 0.43
N ALA A 36 19.66 -0.70 -0.48
CA ALA A 36 19.91 -1.98 -1.15
C ALA A 36 20.24 -3.15 -0.20
N ALA A 37 20.74 -2.87 0.99
CA ALA A 37 21.14 -3.92 1.93
C ALA A 37 19.96 -4.61 2.64
N THR A 38 18.74 -4.15 2.45
CA THR A 38 17.57 -4.61 3.23
C THR A 38 16.64 -5.56 2.48
N GLY A 39 16.78 -5.70 1.16
CA GLY A 39 15.85 -6.47 0.31
C GLY A 39 14.46 -5.81 0.14
N TYR A 40 14.38 -4.49 0.38
CA TYR A 40 13.17 -3.69 0.26
C TYR A 40 13.36 -2.44 -0.62
N GLU A 41 14.33 -2.51 -1.53
CA GLU A 41 14.68 -1.41 -2.43
C GLU A 41 13.49 -1.05 -3.32
N ASN A 42 13.34 0.25 -3.57
CA ASN A 42 12.28 0.79 -4.43
C ASN A 42 10.86 0.40 -3.98
N MET A 43 10.69 0.11 -2.70
CA MET A 43 9.38 -0.12 -2.10
C MET A 43 8.96 1.06 -1.22
N LEU A 44 7.68 1.30 -1.14
CA LEU A 44 7.13 2.19 -0.12
C LEU A 44 7.16 1.48 1.23
N ARG A 45 7.89 2.03 2.18
CA ARG A 45 7.79 1.64 3.57
C ARG A 45 6.61 2.33 4.21
N MET A 46 5.71 1.56 4.79
CA MET A 46 4.48 2.03 5.41
C MET A 46 4.47 1.61 6.87
N VAL A 47 4.32 2.59 7.76
CA VAL A 47 4.36 2.41 9.22
C VAL A 47 3.03 2.85 9.80
N PRO A 48 2.06 1.93 10.00
CA PRO A 48 0.78 2.27 10.61
C PRO A 48 0.97 2.63 12.08
N GLU A 49 0.21 3.61 12.57
CA GLU A 49 0.33 4.06 13.96
C GLU A 49 -0.40 3.14 14.95
N LEU A 50 -1.62 2.71 14.60
CA LEU A 50 -2.51 1.91 15.45
C LEU A 50 -3.26 0.87 14.61
N THR A 51 -4.05 0.01 15.25
CA THR A 51 -5.01 -0.88 14.56
C THR A 51 -6.13 -0.12 13.86
N THR A 52 -6.43 1.08 14.34
CA THR A 52 -7.48 1.98 13.82
C THR A 52 -6.95 3.10 12.96
N LYS A 53 -5.62 3.27 12.88
CA LYS A 53 -4.99 4.34 12.11
C LYS A 53 -3.82 3.78 11.31
N GLY A 54 -4.05 3.53 10.04
CA GLY A 54 -3.10 2.94 9.11
C GLY A 54 -2.32 3.96 8.30
N ALA A 55 -1.40 3.44 7.51
CA ALA A 55 -0.71 4.15 6.44
C ALA A 55 -1.33 3.75 5.10
N ALA A 56 -1.53 4.71 4.20
CA ALA A 56 -2.15 4.45 2.90
C ALA A 56 -1.50 5.27 1.78
N VAL A 57 -1.56 4.72 0.57
CA VAL A 57 -1.27 5.43 -0.68
C VAL A 57 -2.44 5.25 -1.63
N SER A 58 -2.87 6.33 -2.26
CA SER A 58 -4.01 6.32 -3.19
C SER A 58 -3.60 6.78 -4.57
N PHE A 59 -4.10 6.07 -5.56
CA PHE A 59 -4.12 6.46 -6.96
C PHE A 59 -5.51 6.99 -7.29
N THR A 60 -5.59 8.12 -8.00
CA THR A 60 -6.84 8.62 -8.56
C THR A 60 -6.79 8.44 -10.08
N ALA A 61 -7.75 7.73 -10.64
CA ALA A 61 -7.82 7.44 -12.06
C ALA A 61 -7.98 8.73 -12.87
N PRO A 62 -7.00 9.10 -13.74
CA PRO A 62 -7.10 10.31 -14.55
C PRO A 62 -8.04 10.15 -15.75
N TYR A 63 -8.34 8.91 -16.15
CA TYR A 63 -9.16 8.57 -17.30
C TYR A 63 -10.10 7.41 -16.98
N ASN A 64 -11.15 7.25 -17.80
CA ASN A 64 -11.93 6.02 -17.85
C ASN A 64 -11.11 4.95 -18.57
N GLY A 65 -11.26 3.69 -18.18
CA GLY A 65 -10.60 2.58 -18.86
C GLY A 65 -10.41 1.36 -17.96
N THR A 66 -9.66 0.41 -18.50
CA THR A 66 -9.26 -0.80 -17.77
C THR A 66 -7.83 -0.61 -17.27
N ILE A 67 -7.61 -0.83 -15.99
CA ILE A 67 -6.28 -0.82 -15.37
C ILE A 67 -5.87 -2.23 -14.95
N GLU A 68 -4.60 -2.53 -15.07
CA GLU A 68 -3.94 -3.66 -14.41
C GLU A 68 -3.18 -3.16 -13.19
N ILE A 69 -3.32 -3.85 -12.08
CA ILE A 69 -2.62 -3.59 -10.83
C ILE A 69 -1.65 -4.73 -10.57
N THR A 70 -0.38 -4.39 -10.37
CA THR A 70 0.69 -5.31 -10.04
C THR A 70 1.52 -4.79 -8.85
N MET A 71 2.44 -5.60 -8.35
CA MET A 71 3.52 -5.16 -7.46
C MET A 71 4.85 -5.42 -8.17
N ASN A 72 5.81 -4.47 -8.15
CA ASN A 72 7.10 -4.64 -8.82
C ASN A 72 7.79 -5.95 -8.43
N ASP A 73 7.79 -6.30 -7.14
CA ASP A 73 8.38 -7.53 -6.63
C ASP A 73 7.40 -8.71 -6.61
N GLY A 74 6.20 -8.55 -7.17
CA GLY A 74 5.14 -9.56 -7.12
C GLY A 74 4.60 -9.85 -5.72
N CYS A 75 4.91 -9.03 -4.72
CA CYS A 75 4.51 -9.29 -3.34
C CYS A 75 4.35 -8.02 -2.48
N VAL A 76 3.68 -8.21 -1.37
CA VAL A 76 3.65 -7.28 -0.23
C VAL A 76 4.43 -7.93 0.91
N LYS A 77 5.34 -7.20 1.55
CA LYS A 77 6.21 -7.72 2.60
C LYS A 77 5.93 -7.02 3.92
N SER A 78 5.84 -7.76 5.01
CA SER A 78 5.95 -7.22 6.37
C SER A 78 7.40 -7.27 6.82
N HIS A 79 7.78 -6.42 7.78
CA HIS A 79 9.15 -6.43 8.32
C HIS A 79 9.44 -7.75 9.06
N THR A 80 10.68 -8.25 8.97
CA THR A 80 11.07 -9.60 9.42
C THR A 80 11.24 -9.78 10.94
N TYR A 81 11.06 -8.74 11.75
CA TYR A 81 11.15 -8.88 13.22
C TYR A 81 9.90 -9.54 13.81
N ASN A 82 10.10 -10.35 14.86
CA ASN A 82 9.11 -11.26 15.47
C ASN A 82 7.79 -10.63 15.95
N ASN A 83 7.66 -9.30 15.97
CA ASN A 83 6.46 -8.60 16.43
C ASN A 83 5.77 -7.78 15.33
N HIS A 84 6.18 -7.93 14.07
CA HIS A 84 5.56 -7.22 12.96
C HIS A 84 4.40 -8.05 12.40
N ARG A 85 3.18 -7.65 12.72
CA ARG A 85 1.96 -8.20 12.15
C ARG A 85 1.12 -7.06 11.61
N SER A 86 0.72 -7.20 10.38
CA SER A 86 -0.06 -6.18 9.70
C SER A 86 -1.19 -6.79 8.87
N LYS A 87 -2.09 -5.93 8.44
CA LYS A 87 -3.12 -6.26 7.46
C LYS A 87 -2.89 -5.37 6.25
N PHE A 88 -2.87 -5.99 5.09
CA PHE A 88 -2.86 -5.28 3.82
C PHE A 88 -4.29 -5.20 3.28
N LEU A 89 -4.71 -3.99 2.92
CA LEU A 89 -6.03 -3.72 2.36
C LEU A 89 -5.88 -3.09 0.98
N MET A 90 -6.83 -3.42 0.11
CA MET A 90 -7.11 -2.65 -1.09
C MET A 90 -8.54 -2.13 -1.03
N LEU A 91 -8.71 -0.86 -1.40
CA LEU A 91 -10.02 -0.23 -1.46
C LEU A 91 -10.23 0.41 -2.84
N LYS A 92 -11.46 0.34 -3.34
CA LYS A 92 -11.93 1.14 -4.47
C LYS A 92 -12.99 2.11 -3.97
N ASN A 93 -12.77 3.42 -4.19
CA ASN A 93 -13.68 4.49 -3.75
C ASN A 93 -14.02 4.43 -2.24
N GLY A 94 -13.06 4.00 -1.41
CA GLY A 94 -13.24 3.87 0.04
C GLY A 94 -13.84 2.53 0.49
N GLU A 95 -14.33 1.70 -0.41
CA GLU A 95 -14.89 0.38 -0.09
C GLU A 95 -13.80 -0.70 -0.20
N THR A 96 -13.73 -1.57 0.81
CA THR A 96 -12.78 -2.70 0.82
C THR A 96 -13.12 -3.67 -0.31
N MET A 97 -12.14 -3.99 -1.12
CA MET A 97 -12.29 -4.93 -2.23
C MET A 97 -12.39 -6.37 -1.72
N GLU A 98 -13.06 -7.23 -2.50
CA GLU A 98 -13.18 -8.65 -2.20
C GLU A 98 -11.82 -9.33 -2.04
N GLY A 99 -11.70 -10.23 -1.06
CA GLY A 99 -10.45 -10.91 -0.72
C GLY A 99 -9.53 -10.14 0.23
N TYR A 100 -9.90 -8.92 0.64
CA TYR A 100 -9.15 -8.12 1.61
C TYR A 100 -9.94 -7.89 2.91
N PRO A 101 -9.26 -7.64 4.04
CA PRO A 101 -7.82 -7.56 4.26
C PRO A 101 -7.10 -8.91 4.22
N VAL A 102 -5.83 -8.89 3.82
CA VAL A 102 -4.90 -10.02 3.93
C VAL A 102 -3.99 -9.82 5.14
N SER A 103 -3.87 -10.84 5.99
CA SER A 103 -2.93 -10.80 7.12
C SER A 103 -1.50 -11.07 6.67
N LEU A 104 -0.57 -10.28 7.17
CA LEU A 104 0.87 -10.38 6.95
C LEU A 104 1.56 -10.64 8.30
N GLY A 105 2.37 -11.67 8.34
CA GLY A 105 3.11 -12.04 9.54
C GLY A 105 2.25 -12.78 10.56
N ASP A 106 2.69 -13.95 10.96
CA ASP A 106 2.14 -14.70 12.11
C ASP A 106 3.02 -14.53 13.36
N GLY A 107 4.17 -13.87 13.17
CA GLY A 107 5.18 -13.67 14.22
C GLY A 107 6.04 -14.92 14.50
N THR A 108 5.90 -15.97 13.71
CA THR A 108 6.61 -17.25 13.95
C THR A 108 7.59 -17.62 12.84
N THR A 109 7.29 -17.25 11.58
CA THR A 109 8.10 -17.65 10.44
C THR A 109 8.36 -16.47 9.50
N ALA A 110 9.55 -16.42 8.88
CA ALA A 110 9.88 -15.38 7.90
C ALA A 110 9.02 -15.47 6.63
N SER A 111 8.54 -16.65 6.26
CA SER A 111 7.69 -16.85 5.10
C SER A 111 6.29 -16.29 5.25
N SER A 112 5.76 -16.20 6.47
CA SER A 112 4.45 -15.59 6.73
C SER A 112 4.45 -14.07 6.54
N ASN A 113 5.63 -13.45 6.47
CA ASN A 113 5.80 -12.02 6.29
C ASN A 113 5.67 -11.57 4.81
N VAL A 114 5.43 -12.50 3.90
CA VAL A 114 5.32 -12.22 2.46
C VAL A 114 3.96 -12.69 1.94
N TYR A 115 3.22 -11.77 1.36
CA TYR A 115 2.00 -12.05 0.61
C TYR A 115 2.30 -11.94 -0.89
N THR A 116 2.16 -13.06 -1.62
CA THR A 116 2.27 -13.05 -3.07
C THR A 116 1.06 -12.34 -3.68
N PHE A 117 1.30 -11.20 -4.30
CA PHE A 117 0.25 -10.42 -4.95
C PHE A 117 -0.07 -11.02 -6.32
N LYS A 118 -1.32 -11.29 -6.56
CA LYS A 118 -1.78 -11.73 -7.89
C LYS A 118 -2.19 -10.50 -8.69
N PRO A 119 -1.65 -10.31 -9.90
CA PRO A 119 -2.10 -9.25 -10.80
C PRO A 119 -3.62 -9.27 -10.94
N MET A 120 -4.23 -8.09 -10.96
CA MET A 120 -5.67 -7.95 -11.10
C MET A 120 -6.03 -6.82 -12.06
N THR A 121 -7.14 -7.00 -12.75
CA THR A 121 -7.65 -6.04 -13.74
C THR A 121 -8.95 -5.43 -13.22
N LEU A 122 -9.09 -4.11 -13.33
CA LEU A 122 -10.26 -3.36 -12.89
C LEU A 122 -10.68 -2.35 -13.94
N ASN A 123 -12.02 -2.20 -14.10
CA ASN A 123 -12.58 -1.08 -14.81
C ASN A 123 -12.68 0.12 -13.87
N VAL A 124 -12.18 1.27 -14.32
CA VAL A 124 -12.23 2.53 -13.57
C VAL A 124 -12.86 3.64 -14.40
N GLN A 125 -13.51 4.54 -13.71
CA GLN A 125 -13.93 5.83 -14.23
C GLN A 125 -12.95 6.92 -13.80
N LYS A 126 -12.84 7.99 -14.56
CA LYS A 126 -12.08 9.17 -14.15
C LYS A 126 -12.58 9.66 -12.79
N GLY A 127 -11.66 9.81 -11.86
CA GLY A 127 -11.94 10.19 -10.49
C GLY A 127 -12.05 9.01 -9.52
N ASP A 128 -12.19 7.76 -9.99
CA ASP A 128 -12.14 6.58 -9.11
C ASP A 128 -10.83 6.54 -8.36
N THR A 129 -10.87 6.13 -7.09
CA THR A 129 -9.67 5.97 -6.27
C THR A 129 -9.38 4.50 -5.97
N ILE A 130 -8.13 4.12 -6.14
CA ILE A 130 -7.59 2.83 -5.68
C ILE A 130 -6.64 3.13 -4.53
N THR A 131 -6.92 2.56 -3.36
CA THR A 131 -6.13 2.80 -2.15
C THR A 131 -5.50 1.50 -1.66
N PHE A 132 -4.20 1.55 -1.41
CA PHE A 132 -3.43 0.49 -0.77
C PHE A 132 -3.15 0.93 0.66
N ALA A 133 -3.57 0.14 1.64
CA ALA A 133 -3.44 0.50 3.04
C ALA A 133 -2.80 -0.62 3.86
N ILE A 134 -2.01 -0.22 4.85
CA ILE A 134 -1.42 -1.10 5.86
C ILE A 134 -1.97 -0.70 7.23
N LEU A 135 -2.49 -1.67 7.96
CA LEU A 135 -2.93 -1.53 9.35
C LEU A 135 -2.08 -2.42 10.26
N ARG A 136 -1.97 -2.08 11.55
CA ARG A 136 -1.49 -3.04 12.54
C ARG A 136 -2.53 -4.13 12.74
N ASN A 137 -2.07 -5.33 13.05
CA ASN A 137 -2.98 -6.42 13.42
C ASN A 137 -3.46 -6.28 14.88
N ALA A 138 -2.59 -5.76 15.76
CA ALA A 138 -2.90 -5.44 17.16
C ALA A 138 -2.06 -4.23 17.62
N ASP A 139 -2.54 -3.46 18.60
CA ASP A 139 -1.90 -2.20 19.03
C ASP A 139 -0.54 -2.40 19.69
N ASN A 140 -0.30 -3.56 20.31
CA ASN A 140 0.97 -3.91 20.92
C ASN A 140 2.02 -4.46 19.93
N GLN A 141 1.73 -4.42 18.62
CA GLN A 141 2.59 -4.95 17.58
C GLN A 141 3.03 -3.84 16.64
N SER A 142 4.20 -3.96 16.06
CA SER A 142 4.60 -3.12 14.93
C SER A 142 4.00 -3.68 13.64
N GLY A 143 3.50 -2.80 12.78
CA GLY A 143 2.86 -3.16 11.50
C GLY A 143 3.66 -2.70 10.29
N THR A 144 4.96 -2.39 10.43
CA THR A 144 5.76 -1.90 9.29
C THR A 144 5.73 -2.89 8.14
N SER A 145 5.33 -2.40 6.97
CA SER A 145 5.23 -3.20 5.75
C SER A 145 5.73 -2.43 4.54
N TYR A 146 5.98 -3.15 3.47
CA TYR A 146 6.57 -2.64 2.23
C TYR A 146 5.69 -3.05 1.06
N ILE A 147 5.37 -2.09 0.20
CA ILE A 147 4.58 -2.30 -1.02
C ILE A 147 5.23 -1.57 -2.19
N SER A 148 5.01 -2.06 -3.41
CA SER A 148 5.49 -1.43 -4.64
C SER A 148 4.42 -1.49 -5.75
N PRO A 149 3.23 -0.89 -5.53
CA PRO A 149 2.15 -0.99 -6.49
C PRO A 149 2.47 -0.28 -7.79
N VAL A 150 2.15 -0.95 -8.87
CA VAL A 150 2.17 -0.40 -10.24
C VAL A 150 0.76 -0.51 -10.79
N ILE A 151 0.29 0.57 -11.40
CA ILE A 151 -0.99 0.64 -12.08
C ILE A 151 -0.74 1.03 -13.53
N ALA A 152 -1.18 0.20 -14.44
CA ALA A 152 -1.07 0.46 -15.88
C ALA A 152 -2.44 0.40 -16.55
N TYR A 153 -2.73 1.36 -17.44
CA TYR A 153 -3.90 1.25 -18.32
C TYR A 153 -3.59 0.24 -19.42
N THR A 154 -4.50 -0.71 -19.65
CA THR A 154 -4.30 -1.79 -20.63
C THR A 154 -4.80 -1.40 -22.03
N GLU A 155 -5.67 -0.40 -22.14
CA GLU A 155 -6.32 0.02 -23.39
C GLU A 155 -6.37 1.55 -23.51
N LEU A 156 -5.26 2.16 -23.88
CA LEU A 156 -5.24 3.54 -24.37
C LEU A 156 -4.44 3.57 -25.68
N ASP A 157 -5.10 3.28 -26.81
CA ASP A 157 -4.57 3.45 -28.18
C ASP A 157 -3.09 3.04 -28.37
N GLY A 158 -2.67 1.93 -27.79
CA GLY A 158 -1.30 1.44 -27.84
C GLY A 158 -0.30 2.20 -26.95
N THR A 159 -0.74 3.23 -26.23
CA THR A 159 0.09 3.94 -25.26
C THR A 159 -0.19 3.38 -23.87
N GLN A 160 0.75 2.63 -23.35
CA GLN A 160 0.68 2.13 -21.97
C GLN A 160 1.05 3.24 -20.98
N LEU A 161 0.08 3.74 -20.21
CA LEU A 161 0.34 4.66 -19.12
C LEU A 161 0.50 3.85 -17.81
N ALA A 162 1.71 3.79 -17.30
CA ALA A 162 2.01 3.13 -16.05
C ALA A 162 2.32 4.16 -14.95
N PHE A 163 1.77 3.91 -13.75
CA PHE A 163 2.01 4.70 -12.55
C PHE A 163 2.65 3.80 -11.50
N ASN A 164 3.85 4.16 -11.08
CA ASN A 164 4.57 3.46 -10.03
C ASN A 164 4.60 4.33 -8.77
N ALA A 165 4.13 3.80 -7.66
CA ALA A 165 4.03 4.56 -6.41
C ALA A 165 5.39 4.82 -5.74
N SER A 166 6.44 4.10 -6.13
CA SER A 166 7.80 4.24 -5.59
C SER A 166 8.72 5.17 -6.38
N ASN A 167 8.24 5.75 -7.48
CA ASN A 167 8.97 6.73 -8.30
C ASN A 167 8.47 8.16 -8.06
#